data_95907e9143f79e7d7d923154ba8ec62e
#
_entry.id   95907e9143f79e7d7d923154ba8ec62e
#
_cell.length_a   1.000
_cell.length_b   1.000
_cell.length_c   1.000
_cell.angle_alpha   90.00
_cell.angle_beta   90.00
_cell.angle_gamma   90.00
#
_symmetry.space_group_name_H-M   'P 1'
#
loop_
_entity.id
_entity.type
_entity.pdbx_description
1 polymer ?
#
loop_
_entity_poly.entity_id
_entity_poly.type
_entity_poly.pdbx_seq_one_letter_code
_entity_poly.pdbx_strand_id
1 'polypeptide(L)'
;MNDLDLNLQNTVAALKKSAYGTAMTGAGMSAESGIPTFRGPEGLWTKYGEPDDLGYEKFIIDPQKWWETRLNEDYMPEMKKALSEAKPNPGHKALTHLEKMGLIKHVITQNVDGLHGESGTTQISEMHGNNHLLRCIECEARFSYDDISFSILPPLCTSCGGYLKIDTVMFGEPIPKSTLENIKKE
;
A
#
# COMPACT_ATOMS: atom_id res chain seq x y z
N MET A 1 29.04 -17.85 17.06
CA MET A 1 27.96 -16.87 16.78
C MET A 1 28.22 -16.37 15.38
N ASN A 2 27.28 -16.54 14.46
CA ASN A 2 27.45 -16.06 13.10
C ASN A 2 27.12 -14.55 13.02
N ASP A 3 27.44 -13.90 11.90
CA ASP A 3 27.18 -12.46 11.72
C ASP A 3 25.70 -12.10 11.83
N LEU A 4 24.80 -13.00 11.43
CA LEU A 4 23.36 -12.81 11.54
C LEU A 4 22.92 -12.74 13.01
N ASP A 5 23.41 -13.65 13.86
CA ASP A 5 23.07 -13.67 15.28
C ASP A 5 23.52 -12.38 15.98
N LEU A 6 24.73 -11.89 15.65
CA LEU A 6 25.26 -10.65 16.19
C LEU A 6 24.42 -9.44 15.76
N ASN A 7 24.04 -9.39 14.49
CA ASN A 7 23.20 -8.31 13.96
C ASN A 7 21.81 -8.31 14.58
N LEU A 8 21.20 -9.48 14.79
CA LEU A 8 19.92 -9.61 15.49
C LEU A 8 20.01 -9.12 16.95
N GLN A 9 21.07 -9.51 17.68
CA GLN A 9 21.29 -9.04 19.06
C GLN A 9 21.45 -7.51 19.12
N ASN A 10 22.21 -6.93 18.21
CA ASN A 10 22.39 -5.48 18.12
C ASN A 10 21.09 -4.77 17.82
N THR A 11 20.28 -5.29 16.88
CA THR A 11 18.96 -4.74 16.54
C THR A 11 18.00 -4.80 17.74
N VAL A 12 17.94 -5.94 18.44
CA VAL A 12 17.12 -6.07 19.66
C VAL A 12 17.57 -5.10 20.75
N ALA A 13 18.88 -4.93 20.95
CA ALA A 13 19.40 -3.98 21.92
C ALA A 13 19.07 -2.53 21.57
N ALA A 14 19.14 -2.18 20.28
CA ALA A 14 18.77 -0.86 19.78
C ALA A 14 17.26 -0.57 19.98
N LEU A 15 16.40 -1.52 19.60
CA LEU A 15 14.95 -1.39 19.79
C LEU A 15 14.57 -1.23 21.28
N LYS A 16 15.18 -2.02 22.18
CA LYS A 16 14.93 -1.90 23.62
C LYS A 16 15.37 -0.58 24.24
N LYS A 17 16.37 0.09 23.65
CA LYS A 17 16.86 1.40 24.09
C LYS A 17 16.10 2.57 23.45
N SER A 18 15.41 2.33 22.32
CA SER A 18 14.69 3.35 21.61
C SER A 18 13.47 3.82 22.41
N ALA A 19 13.29 5.13 22.52
CA ALA A 19 12.07 5.71 23.07
C ALA A 19 10.89 5.63 22.08
N TYR A 20 11.20 5.61 20.76
CA TYR A 20 10.21 5.58 19.69
C TYR A 20 10.77 4.80 18.48
N GLY A 21 10.33 3.57 18.33
CA GLY A 21 10.70 2.74 17.17
C GLY A 21 9.67 2.87 16.05
N THR A 22 10.10 3.21 14.84
CA THR A 22 9.26 3.22 13.64
C THR A 22 9.77 2.19 12.65
N ALA A 23 8.87 1.42 12.05
CA ALA A 23 9.20 0.50 10.97
C ALA A 23 8.77 1.08 9.63
N MET A 24 9.69 1.13 8.65
CA MET A 24 9.39 1.47 7.26
C MET A 24 9.45 0.22 6.40
N THR A 25 8.37 -0.08 5.67
CA THR A 25 8.26 -1.29 4.84
C THR A 25 7.96 -0.97 3.37
N GLY A 26 8.34 -1.89 2.49
CA GLY A 26 8.11 -1.82 1.05
C GLY A 26 7.82 -3.21 0.48
N ALA A 27 7.81 -3.35 -0.84
CA ALA A 27 7.35 -4.54 -1.56
C ALA A 27 8.00 -5.86 -1.12
N GLY A 28 9.27 -5.83 -0.68
CA GLY A 28 9.96 -7.01 -0.13
C GLY A 28 9.27 -7.62 1.09
N MET A 29 8.51 -6.82 1.86
CA MET A 29 7.75 -7.29 3.02
C MET A 29 6.64 -8.27 2.62
N SER A 30 6.05 -8.10 1.45
CA SER A 30 4.93 -8.89 0.96
C SER A 30 5.32 -9.98 -0.04
N ALA A 31 6.62 -10.10 -0.36
CA ALA A 31 7.11 -11.13 -1.29
C ALA A 31 6.77 -12.55 -0.82
N GLU A 32 6.97 -12.87 0.47
CA GLU A 32 6.61 -14.15 1.05
C GLU A 32 5.09 -14.39 1.17
N SER A 33 4.28 -13.36 0.93
CA SER A 33 2.83 -13.45 0.81
C SER A 33 2.37 -13.76 -0.62
N GLY A 34 3.31 -13.91 -1.57
CA GLY A 34 3.02 -14.20 -2.97
C GLY A 34 2.82 -12.95 -3.84
N ILE A 35 3.00 -11.73 -3.29
CA ILE A 35 2.90 -10.49 -4.08
C ILE A 35 4.25 -10.21 -4.73
N PRO A 36 4.31 -10.12 -6.08
CA PRO A 36 5.57 -9.85 -6.78
C PRO A 36 6.14 -8.47 -6.40
N THR A 37 7.45 -8.40 -6.24
CA THR A 37 8.15 -7.12 -6.06
C THR A 37 8.18 -6.32 -7.38
N PHE A 38 8.44 -5.02 -7.30
CA PHE A 38 8.56 -4.21 -8.51
C PHE A 38 9.90 -4.45 -9.24
N ARG A 39 11.00 -4.59 -8.49
CA ARG A 39 12.36 -4.77 -9.01
C ARG A 39 12.92 -6.13 -8.60
N GLY A 40 13.99 -6.54 -9.25
CA GLY A 40 14.66 -7.84 -9.07
C GLY A 40 14.36 -8.81 -10.22
N PRO A 41 14.98 -10.00 -10.23
CA PRO A 41 14.86 -10.95 -11.35
C PRO A 41 13.42 -11.32 -11.71
N GLU A 42 12.57 -11.49 -10.71
CA GLU A 42 11.14 -11.82 -10.86
C GLU A 42 10.21 -10.60 -10.70
N GLY A 43 10.79 -9.41 -10.66
CA GLY A 43 10.04 -8.17 -10.44
C GLY A 43 9.14 -7.79 -11.62
N LEU A 44 8.04 -7.10 -11.32
CA LEU A 44 7.08 -6.64 -12.32
C LEU A 44 7.71 -5.79 -13.40
N TRP A 45 8.61 -4.88 -13.03
CA TRP A 45 9.27 -3.99 -14.00
C TRP A 45 10.29 -4.73 -14.86
N THR A 46 10.86 -5.82 -14.37
CA THR A 46 11.69 -6.70 -15.17
C THR A 46 10.89 -7.46 -16.23
N LYS A 47 9.64 -7.86 -15.88
CA LYS A 47 8.76 -8.61 -16.78
C LYS A 47 7.99 -7.71 -17.76
N TYR A 48 7.50 -6.56 -17.30
CA TYR A 48 6.54 -5.73 -18.04
C TYR A 48 7.07 -4.35 -18.42
N GLY A 49 8.31 -4.02 -18.03
CA GLY A 49 8.90 -2.68 -18.17
C GLY A 49 8.52 -1.76 -17.00
N GLU A 50 9.26 -0.67 -16.85
CA GLU A 50 8.93 0.36 -15.88
C GLU A 50 7.64 1.08 -16.27
N PRO A 51 6.76 1.41 -15.29
CA PRO A 51 5.55 2.16 -15.61
C PRO A 51 5.88 3.56 -16.10
N ASP A 52 5.00 4.08 -16.93
CA ASP A 52 5.02 5.44 -17.41
C ASP A 52 4.74 6.42 -16.24
N ASP A 53 5.51 7.50 -16.17
CA ASP A 53 5.36 8.54 -15.12
C ASP A 53 4.05 9.35 -15.24
N LEU A 54 3.27 9.14 -16.31
CA LEU A 54 2.04 9.86 -16.61
C LEU A 54 0.77 9.14 -16.14
N GLY A 55 0.87 8.16 -15.25
CA GLY A 55 -0.27 7.36 -14.81
C GLY A 55 -1.42 8.19 -14.25
N TYR A 56 -1.11 9.20 -13.42
CA TYR A 56 -2.13 10.10 -12.86
C TYR A 56 -2.69 11.08 -13.88
N GLU A 57 -1.86 11.62 -14.74
CA GLU A 57 -2.28 12.52 -15.82
C GLU A 57 -3.27 11.82 -16.77
N LYS A 58 -3.00 10.57 -17.15
CA LYS A 58 -3.91 9.75 -17.97
C LYS A 58 -5.26 9.54 -17.29
N PHE A 59 -5.27 9.31 -15.98
CA PHE A 59 -6.52 9.23 -15.23
C PHE A 59 -7.29 10.55 -15.26
N ILE A 60 -6.62 11.69 -15.06
CA ILE A 60 -7.28 13.01 -15.08
C ILE A 60 -7.85 13.35 -16.45
N ILE A 61 -7.14 12.98 -17.54
CA ILE A 61 -7.60 13.24 -18.91
C ILE A 61 -8.84 12.42 -19.27
N ASP A 62 -8.86 11.13 -18.92
CA ASP A 62 -9.97 10.23 -19.24
C ASP A 62 -10.23 9.23 -18.10
N PRO A 63 -10.94 9.66 -17.04
CA PRO A 63 -11.26 8.80 -15.90
C PRO A 63 -12.12 7.60 -16.27
N GLN A 64 -13.02 7.75 -17.26
CA GLN A 64 -13.89 6.67 -17.72
C GLN A 64 -13.06 5.54 -18.32
N LYS A 65 -12.20 5.86 -19.31
CA LYS A 65 -11.35 4.89 -19.98
C LYS A 65 -10.38 4.21 -19.00
N TRP A 66 -9.87 4.96 -18.02
CA TRP A 66 -9.03 4.41 -16.98
C TRP A 66 -9.76 3.33 -16.18
N TRP A 67 -11.02 3.60 -15.77
CA TRP A 67 -11.83 2.63 -15.06
C TRP A 67 -12.20 1.41 -15.91
N GLU A 68 -12.60 1.62 -17.17
CA GLU A 68 -12.87 0.54 -18.12
C GLU A 68 -11.66 -0.40 -18.25
N THR A 69 -10.48 0.18 -18.36
CA THR A 69 -9.22 -0.61 -18.40
C THR A 69 -8.99 -1.38 -17.10
N ARG A 70 -9.17 -0.74 -15.96
CA ARG A 70 -8.92 -1.36 -14.63
C ARG A 70 -9.90 -2.49 -14.32
N LEU A 71 -11.14 -2.36 -14.74
CA LEU A 71 -12.18 -3.37 -14.52
C LEU A 71 -12.08 -4.54 -15.50
N ASN A 72 -11.38 -4.38 -16.62
CA ASN A 72 -11.15 -5.46 -17.57
C ASN A 72 -10.38 -6.61 -16.89
N GLU A 73 -10.89 -7.83 -17.00
CA GLU A 73 -10.30 -9.03 -16.41
C GLU A 73 -8.89 -9.31 -16.91
N ASP A 74 -8.61 -8.98 -18.17
CA ASP A 74 -7.30 -9.16 -18.79
C ASP A 74 -6.25 -8.12 -18.36
N TYR A 75 -6.67 -7.09 -17.59
CA TYR A 75 -5.73 -6.09 -17.07
C TYR A 75 -5.01 -6.61 -15.83
N MET A 76 -3.71 -6.91 -15.97
CA MET A 76 -2.82 -7.40 -14.89
C MET A 76 -3.41 -8.57 -14.08
N PRO A 77 -3.88 -9.66 -14.72
CA PRO A 77 -4.60 -10.74 -14.03
C PRO A 77 -3.76 -11.42 -12.95
N GLU A 78 -2.45 -11.59 -13.17
CA GLU A 78 -1.54 -12.18 -12.18
C GLU A 78 -1.43 -11.31 -10.91
N MET A 79 -1.38 -9.98 -11.06
CA MET A 79 -1.32 -9.07 -9.92
C MET A 79 -2.64 -9.03 -9.17
N LYS A 80 -3.77 -8.97 -9.88
CA LYS A 80 -5.10 -9.04 -9.25
C LYS A 80 -5.26 -10.32 -8.43
N LYS A 81 -4.86 -11.45 -9.00
CA LYS A 81 -4.87 -12.74 -8.30
C LYS A 81 -3.94 -12.73 -7.09
N ALA A 82 -2.70 -12.28 -7.25
CA ALA A 82 -1.74 -12.22 -6.14
C ALA A 82 -2.27 -11.36 -4.98
N LEU A 83 -2.84 -10.19 -5.26
CA LEU A 83 -3.43 -9.31 -4.23
C LEU A 83 -4.65 -9.94 -3.55
N SER A 84 -5.52 -10.65 -4.29
CA SER A 84 -6.73 -11.27 -3.73
C SER A 84 -6.46 -12.52 -2.88
N GLU A 85 -5.38 -13.25 -3.17
CA GLU A 85 -5.02 -14.49 -2.47
C GLU A 85 -4.01 -14.29 -1.34
N ALA A 86 -3.31 -13.13 -1.32
CA ALA A 86 -2.28 -12.83 -0.35
C ALA A 86 -2.81 -12.86 1.09
N LYS A 87 -1.96 -13.35 2.00
CA LYS A 87 -2.22 -13.36 3.44
C LYS A 87 -1.01 -12.83 4.20
N PRO A 88 -1.22 -12.22 5.38
CA PRO A 88 -0.11 -11.76 6.21
C PRO A 88 0.88 -12.88 6.51
N ASN A 89 2.13 -12.69 6.14
CA ASN A 89 3.23 -13.60 6.40
C ASN A 89 3.81 -13.42 7.82
N PRO A 90 4.79 -14.25 8.24
CA PRO A 90 5.41 -14.14 9.57
C PRO A 90 6.02 -12.76 9.86
N GLY A 91 6.54 -12.05 8.86
CA GLY A 91 7.09 -10.70 9.01
C GLY A 91 6.02 -9.67 9.42
N HIS A 92 4.84 -9.66 8.76
CA HIS A 92 3.71 -8.82 9.15
C HIS A 92 3.29 -9.09 10.60
N LYS A 93 3.15 -10.37 10.96
CA LYS A 93 2.77 -10.80 12.32
C LYS A 93 3.82 -10.40 13.35
N ALA A 94 5.11 -10.45 13.00
CA ALA A 94 6.19 -10.03 13.87
C ALA A 94 6.14 -8.52 14.17
N LEU A 95 5.90 -7.67 13.16
CA LEU A 95 5.72 -6.22 13.36
C LEU A 95 4.51 -5.92 14.23
N THR A 96 3.38 -6.57 14.00
CA THR A 96 2.19 -6.46 14.88
C THR A 96 2.53 -6.86 16.32
N HIS A 97 3.34 -7.91 16.51
CA HIS A 97 3.75 -8.32 17.85
C HIS A 97 4.65 -7.28 18.52
N LEU A 98 5.63 -6.73 17.78
CA LEU A 98 6.51 -5.67 18.28
C LEU A 98 5.73 -4.39 18.61
N GLU A 99 4.68 -4.06 17.86
CA GLU A 99 3.76 -2.96 18.17
C GLU A 99 3.05 -3.22 19.51
N LYS A 100 2.46 -4.42 19.69
CA LYS A 100 1.80 -4.81 20.96
C LYS A 100 2.75 -4.79 22.16
N MET A 101 4.03 -5.09 21.96
CA MET A 101 5.06 -4.96 22.99
C MET A 101 5.48 -3.49 23.23
N GLY A 102 5.02 -2.55 22.42
CA GLY A 102 5.40 -1.15 22.51
C GLY A 102 6.83 -0.84 22.04
N LEU A 103 7.49 -1.76 21.36
CA LEU A 103 8.83 -1.58 20.77
C LEU A 103 8.79 -0.88 19.42
N ILE A 104 7.75 -1.12 18.63
CA ILE A 104 7.41 -0.35 17.43
C ILE A 104 6.17 0.47 17.76
N LYS A 105 6.24 1.77 17.52
CA LYS A 105 5.15 2.71 17.79
C LYS A 105 4.33 3.01 16.55
N HIS A 106 4.95 2.90 15.38
CA HIS A 106 4.30 3.20 14.12
C HIS A 106 4.90 2.39 12.97
N VAL A 107 4.07 1.96 12.04
CA VAL A 107 4.49 1.34 10.77
C VAL A 107 4.17 2.30 9.63
N ILE A 108 5.17 2.67 8.85
CA ILE A 108 5.01 3.43 7.60
C ILE A 108 5.24 2.47 6.46
N THR A 109 4.23 2.23 5.63
CA THR A 109 4.36 1.30 4.50
C THR A 109 4.17 1.99 3.16
N GLN A 110 4.99 1.59 2.18
CA GLN A 110 4.79 1.93 0.78
C GLN A 110 3.83 0.95 0.07
N ASN A 111 3.53 -0.18 0.74
CA ASN A 111 2.67 -1.21 0.17
C ASN A 111 1.21 -0.79 0.22
N VAL A 112 0.46 -1.25 -0.79
CA VAL A 112 -0.96 -0.96 -0.98
C VAL A 112 -1.85 -2.18 -0.74
N ASP A 113 -1.27 -3.29 -0.27
CA ASP A 113 -1.91 -4.59 -0.16
C ASP A 113 -2.81 -4.76 1.07
N GLY A 114 -2.73 -3.86 2.06
CA GLY A 114 -3.51 -3.92 3.30
C GLY A 114 -3.06 -4.99 4.30
N LEU A 115 -2.01 -5.78 4.02
CA LEU A 115 -1.63 -6.95 4.84
C LEU A 115 -1.17 -6.60 6.26
N HIS A 116 -0.59 -5.41 6.47
CA HIS A 116 -0.26 -4.94 7.82
C HIS A 116 -1.52 -4.78 8.66
N GLY A 117 -2.56 -4.12 8.13
CA GLY A 117 -3.86 -3.99 8.80
C GLY A 117 -4.52 -5.34 9.04
N GLU A 118 -4.53 -6.23 8.05
CA GLU A 118 -5.05 -7.60 8.18
C GLU A 118 -4.31 -8.42 9.26
N SER A 119 -2.99 -8.18 9.46
CA SER A 119 -2.22 -8.82 10.52
C SER A 119 -2.54 -8.28 11.92
N GLY A 120 -3.28 -7.18 12.02
CA GLY A 120 -3.68 -6.53 13.27
C GLY A 120 -2.79 -5.36 13.70
N THR A 121 -1.94 -4.82 12.82
CA THR A 121 -1.22 -3.56 13.05
C THR A 121 -2.23 -2.41 13.05
N THR A 122 -2.21 -1.57 14.08
CA THR A 122 -3.18 -0.48 14.28
C THR A 122 -2.56 0.91 14.07
N GLN A 123 -1.29 1.07 14.41
CA GLN A 123 -0.55 2.31 14.20
C GLN A 123 0.17 2.24 12.86
N ILE A 124 -0.53 2.62 11.79
CA ILE A 124 -0.04 2.45 10.42
C ILE A 124 -0.32 3.69 9.57
N SER A 125 0.66 4.08 8.75
CA SER A 125 0.52 5.04 7.65
C SER A 125 0.80 4.35 6.32
N GLU A 126 -0.22 4.20 5.50
CA GLU A 126 -0.14 3.67 4.14
C GLU A 126 0.24 4.83 3.19
N MET A 127 1.55 5.01 2.98
CA MET A 127 2.11 6.16 2.24
C MET A 127 1.56 6.25 0.81
N HIS A 128 1.39 5.13 0.15
CA HIS A 128 0.86 5.06 -1.21
C HIS A 128 -0.61 4.62 -1.27
N GLY A 129 -1.31 4.69 -0.13
CA GLY A 129 -2.72 4.32 -0.01
C GLY A 129 -2.97 2.82 0.10
N ASN A 130 -4.21 2.39 -0.20
CA ASN A 130 -4.68 1.02 0.00
C ASN A 130 -5.55 0.57 -1.19
N ASN A 131 -5.24 -0.60 -1.76
CA ASN A 131 -5.92 -1.13 -2.96
C ASN A 131 -7.37 -1.60 -2.70
N HIS A 132 -7.76 -1.76 -1.43
CA HIS A 132 -9.13 -2.11 -1.03
C HIS A 132 -10.04 -0.89 -0.84
N LEU A 133 -9.49 0.32 -1.01
CA LEU A 133 -10.22 1.57 -0.84
C LEU A 133 -10.29 2.35 -2.15
N LEU A 134 -11.33 3.16 -2.24
CA LEU A 134 -11.44 4.25 -3.22
C LEU A 134 -11.22 5.59 -2.52
N ARG A 135 -10.59 6.52 -3.21
CA ARG A 135 -10.39 7.88 -2.73
C ARG A 135 -10.91 8.89 -3.73
N CYS A 136 -11.62 9.89 -3.21
CA CYS A 136 -12.02 11.05 -4.00
C CYS A 136 -10.80 11.93 -4.29
N ILE A 137 -10.63 12.34 -5.56
CA ILE A 137 -9.52 13.20 -5.96
C ILE A 137 -9.69 14.66 -5.50
N GLU A 138 -10.92 15.07 -5.15
CA GLU A 138 -11.24 16.45 -4.76
C GLU A 138 -11.23 16.64 -3.24
N CYS A 139 -11.91 15.76 -2.48
CA CYS A 139 -12.08 15.95 -1.04
C CYS A 139 -11.34 14.91 -0.18
N GLU A 140 -10.57 14.02 -0.79
CA GLU A 140 -9.82 12.93 -0.14
C GLU A 140 -10.69 11.95 0.68
N ALA A 141 -12.03 12.02 0.63
CA ALA A 141 -12.91 11.05 1.28
C ALA A 141 -12.63 9.64 0.75
N ARG A 142 -12.60 8.67 1.66
CA ARG A 142 -12.33 7.26 1.36
C ARG A 142 -13.56 6.40 1.55
N PHE A 143 -13.69 5.40 0.69
CA PHE A 143 -14.81 4.45 0.66
C PHE A 143 -14.25 3.04 0.49
N SER A 144 -14.93 2.04 1.08
CA SER A 144 -14.62 0.65 0.74
C SER A 144 -14.90 0.41 -0.74
N TYR A 145 -14.02 -0.34 -1.40
CA TYR A 145 -14.22 -0.73 -2.80
C TYR A 145 -15.54 -1.48 -2.98
N ASP A 146 -15.91 -2.32 -2.02
CA ASP A 146 -17.11 -3.15 -2.05
C ASP A 146 -18.42 -2.36 -1.86
N ASP A 147 -18.34 -1.14 -1.31
CA ASP A 147 -19.52 -0.29 -1.06
C ASP A 147 -19.89 0.58 -2.28
N ILE A 148 -19.09 0.58 -3.34
CA ILE A 148 -19.28 1.46 -4.51
C ILE A 148 -19.78 0.67 -5.70
N SER A 149 -20.86 1.20 -6.34
CA SER A 149 -21.36 0.67 -7.61
C SER A 149 -20.53 1.16 -8.80
N PHE A 150 -20.17 0.23 -9.67
CA PHE A 150 -19.47 0.49 -10.93
C PHE A 150 -20.41 0.42 -12.15
N SER A 151 -21.72 0.53 -11.95
CA SER A 151 -22.71 0.56 -13.04
C SER A 151 -22.59 1.80 -13.93
N ILE A 152 -22.03 2.88 -13.38
CA ILE A 152 -21.73 4.12 -14.09
C ILE A 152 -20.24 4.43 -13.84
N LEU A 153 -19.51 4.74 -14.91
CA LEU A 153 -18.08 5.06 -14.85
C LEU A 153 -17.82 6.49 -15.35
N PRO A 154 -16.89 7.21 -14.71
CA PRO A 154 -16.23 6.90 -13.44
C PRO A 154 -17.20 6.96 -12.25
N PRO A 155 -16.98 6.19 -11.16
CA PRO A 155 -17.79 6.30 -9.96
C PRO A 155 -17.58 7.67 -9.30
N LEU A 156 -18.65 8.22 -8.72
CA LEU A 156 -18.64 9.56 -8.12
C LEU A 156 -18.64 9.49 -6.59
N CYS A 157 -17.96 10.45 -5.98
CA CYS A 157 -17.95 10.65 -4.54
C CYS A 157 -19.32 11.08 -4.04
N THR A 158 -19.87 10.34 -3.09
CA THR A 158 -21.17 10.68 -2.46
C THR A 158 -21.12 11.94 -1.60
N SER A 159 -19.93 12.37 -1.19
CA SER A 159 -19.75 13.57 -0.35
C SER A 159 -19.65 14.87 -1.15
N CYS A 160 -19.03 14.87 -2.35
CA CYS A 160 -18.78 16.10 -3.10
C CYS A 160 -19.05 15.99 -4.62
N GLY A 161 -19.35 14.81 -5.13
CA GLY A 161 -19.54 14.57 -6.56
C GLY A 161 -18.26 14.45 -7.39
N GLY A 162 -17.08 14.58 -6.78
CA GLY A 162 -15.79 14.38 -7.46
C GLY A 162 -15.55 12.94 -7.89
N TYR A 163 -14.61 12.71 -8.79
CA TYR A 163 -14.28 11.36 -9.24
C TYR A 163 -13.61 10.53 -8.16
N LEU A 164 -14.02 9.27 -8.08
CA LEU A 164 -13.34 8.26 -7.26
C LEU A 164 -12.31 7.51 -8.11
N LYS A 165 -11.17 7.22 -7.50
CA LYS A 165 -10.15 6.30 -8.01
C LYS A 165 -9.75 5.29 -6.94
N ILE A 166 -9.08 4.19 -7.30
CA ILE A 166 -8.48 3.31 -6.31
C ILE A 166 -7.52 4.15 -5.45
N ASP A 167 -7.59 4.00 -4.14
CA ASP A 167 -6.75 4.77 -3.19
C ASP A 167 -5.29 4.27 -3.22
N THR A 168 -4.68 4.31 -4.39
CA THR A 168 -3.26 4.05 -4.58
C THR A 168 -2.63 5.26 -5.24
N VAL A 169 -1.52 5.75 -4.73
CA VAL A 169 -0.78 6.85 -5.36
C VAL A 169 -0.18 6.36 -6.67
N MET A 170 -0.63 6.95 -7.77
CA MET A 170 -0.14 6.64 -9.11
C MET A 170 1.16 7.40 -9.42
N PHE A 171 1.91 6.93 -10.42
CA PHE A 171 3.05 7.68 -10.93
C PHE A 171 2.59 9.06 -11.43
N GLY A 172 3.34 10.10 -11.05
CA GLY A 172 2.99 11.50 -11.29
C GLY A 172 1.94 12.09 -10.32
N GLU A 173 1.38 11.28 -9.42
CA GLU A 173 0.43 11.75 -8.40
C GLU A 173 1.16 12.21 -7.13
N PRO A 174 0.85 13.38 -6.57
CA PRO A 174 1.35 13.75 -5.26
C PRO A 174 0.74 12.87 -4.17
N ILE A 175 1.54 12.53 -3.15
CA ILE A 175 1.01 11.86 -1.95
C ILE A 175 -0.01 12.79 -1.29
N PRO A 176 -1.20 12.29 -0.88
CA PRO A 176 -2.22 13.11 -0.23
C PRO A 176 -1.68 13.87 0.98
N LYS A 177 -2.10 15.13 1.12
CA LYS A 177 -1.62 16.01 2.21
C LYS A 177 -1.91 15.42 3.57
N SER A 178 -3.11 14.88 3.77
CA SER A 178 -3.52 14.22 5.01
C SER A 178 -2.57 13.06 5.39
N THR A 179 -2.15 12.27 4.41
CA THR A 179 -1.19 11.17 4.62
C THR A 179 0.18 11.68 5.03
N LEU A 180 0.71 12.72 4.33
CA LEU A 180 2.00 13.33 4.66
C LEU A 180 2.00 13.99 6.04
N GLU A 181 0.90 14.64 6.42
CA GLU A 181 0.76 15.25 7.74
C GLU A 181 0.74 14.22 8.86
N ASN A 182 0.10 13.06 8.63
CA ASN A 182 0.11 11.98 9.60
C ASN A 182 1.52 11.37 9.74
N ILE A 183 2.19 11.07 8.64
CA ILE A 183 3.56 10.53 8.66
C ILE A 183 4.55 11.47 9.37
N LYS A 184 4.40 12.80 9.20
CA LYS A 184 5.29 13.79 9.84
C LYS A 184 5.12 13.93 11.36
N LYS A 185 4.03 13.42 11.90
CA LYS A 185 3.76 13.45 13.35
C LYS A 185 4.42 12.27 14.08
N GLU A 186 4.80 11.26 13.32
CA GLU A 186 5.40 10.01 13.79
C GLU A 186 6.93 10.01 13.66
#